data_7868ca4fe6d953ea1ea5199f815208ab
#
_entry.id   7868ca4fe6d953ea1ea5199f815208ab
#
_cell.length_a   1.000
_cell.length_b   1.000
_cell.length_c   1.000
_cell.angle_alpha   90.00
_cell.angle_beta   90.00
_cell.angle_gamma   90.00
#
_symmetry.space_group_name_H-M   'P 1'
#
loop_
_entity.id
_entity.type
_entity.pdbx_description
1 polymer ?
#
loop_
_entity_poly.entity_id
_entity_poly.type
_entity_poly.pdbx_seq_one_letter_code
_entity_poly.pdbx_strand_id
1 'polypeptide(L)'
;MNGGFHCILGNPPFLNQLESGTAFAKQAAAVIEASYGGARKGYSDASALFMLLSARITGHSGRYAMVQPQSVLASGDAKAVRDALLADGALTDLWVSNEHVFAEATVFTCAITIKKGGARKGTVQRSHSSAFTPMPLLALDSDQLQAEDTWSHLVAEASGIPNAVLETDGVIGDIAAATADFRDQYYGLDGFIVEDATCDAERAIARFEQRYPPIVTTGAIDLAYCRWGVAPMRILKHKWTAPRVDRNRMEREGTLAPWMAQRLVPKVLVATQTKVIEVYADVAGRFLPSVPVLSVVPSRPEDVMLIAAALAAPPIAALAMTKYSGAALSVDAIKLSAKQAAAMPLPAHRTAWKSAARLFASAQCSSNETELFARLCAFGEAACDAYGVQGDKRVEVLDWWKGRVGMPLAEETTDD
;
A
#
# COMPACT_ATOMS: atom_id res chain seq x y z
N MET A 1 -23.65 38.69 -14.79
CA MET A 1 -24.36 37.71 -13.94
C MET A 1 -23.39 36.62 -13.58
N ASN A 2 -22.90 36.57 -12.35
CA ASN A 2 -22.04 35.48 -11.86
C ASN A 2 -22.92 34.26 -11.53
N GLY A 3 -23.56 33.70 -12.55
CA GLY A 3 -24.53 32.65 -12.39
C GLY A 3 -23.90 31.26 -12.41
N GLY A 4 -23.59 30.74 -11.23
CA GLY A 4 -23.34 29.33 -11.00
C GLY A 4 -24.33 28.77 -9.98
N PHE A 5 -24.35 27.45 -9.81
CA PHE A 5 -25.22 26.81 -8.82
C PHE A 5 -24.74 27.10 -7.38
N HIS A 6 -25.68 27.31 -6.48
CA HIS A 6 -25.35 27.50 -5.04
C HIS A 6 -24.99 26.18 -4.35
N CYS A 7 -25.58 25.08 -4.82
CA CYS A 7 -25.33 23.75 -4.31
C CYS A 7 -25.37 22.73 -5.45
N ILE A 8 -24.39 21.83 -5.47
CA ILE A 8 -24.36 20.68 -6.38
C ILE A 8 -24.14 19.42 -5.54
N LEU A 9 -25.01 18.46 -5.72
CA LEU A 9 -24.90 17.13 -5.12
C LEU A 9 -24.92 16.07 -6.23
N GLY A 10 -24.11 15.05 -6.11
CA GLY A 10 -24.09 14.00 -7.11
C GLY A 10 -23.53 12.67 -6.64
N ASN A 11 -23.97 11.64 -7.33
CA ASN A 11 -23.40 10.28 -7.28
C ASN A 11 -23.01 9.89 -8.69
N PRO A 12 -21.81 10.25 -9.14
CA PRO A 12 -21.33 9.93 -10.48
C PRO A 12 -21.00 8.44 -10.63
N PRO A 13 -20.98 7.90 -11.84
CA PRO A 13 -20.59 6.51 -12.07
C PRO A 13 -19.10 6.29 -11.72
N PHE A 14 -18.82 5.17 -11.07
CA PHE A 14 -17.45 4.72 -10.74
C PHE A 14 -16.93 3.89 -11.92
N LEU A 15 -16.17 4.50 -12.81
CA LEU A 15 -15.66 3.88 -14.02
C LEU A 15 -14.14 3.78 -13.96
N ASN A 16 -13.66 2.56 -13.77
CA ASN A 16 -12.22 2.27 -13.76
C ASN A 16 -11.67 2.40 -15.18
N GLN A 17 -10.69 3.27 -15.39
CA GLN A 17 -10.06 3.52 -16.67
C GLN A 17 -9.05 2.45 -17.11
N LEU A 18 -8.77 1.46 -16.25
CA LEU A 18 -7.93 0.31 -16.59
C LEU A 18 -8.68 -0.75 -17.40
N GLU A 19 -10.00 -0.80 -17.31
CA GLU A 19 -10.82 -1.76 -18.01
C GLU A 19 -11.18 -1.25 -19.40
N SER A 20 -11.00 -2.09 -20.42
CA SER A 20 -11.29 -1.71 -21.82
C SER A 20 -12.75 -1.33 -22.06
N GLY A 21 -13.68 -1.87 -21.27
CA GLY A 21 -15.11 -1.57 -21.37
C GLY A 21 -15.54 -0.25 -20.72
N THR A 22 -14.72 0.31 -19.82
CA THR A 22 -15.01 1.55 -19.05
C THR A 22 -14.03 2.68 -19.35
N ALA A 23 -12.95 2.42 -20.09
CA ALA A 23 -12.00 3.43 -20.52
C ALA A 23 -12.64 4.44 -21.48
N PHE A 24 -12.32 5.71 -21.33
CA PHE A 24 -12.76 6.74 -22.27
C PHE A 24 -12.25 6.48 -23.68
N ALA A 25 -13.11 6.68 -24.67
CA ALA A 25 -12.69 6.71 -26.06
C ALA A 25 -11.60 7.82 -26.26
N LYS A 26 -10.66 7.60 -27.19
CA LYS A 26 -9.53 8.52 -27.42
C LYS A 26 -9.95 9.99 -27.61
N GLN A 27 -11.06 10.22 -28.31
CA GLN A 27 -11.60 11.58 -28.52
C GLN A 27 -12.10 12.22 -27.21
N ALA A 28 -12.90 11.48 -26.43
CA ALA A 28 -13.37 11.96 -25.11
C ALA A 28 -12.19 12.24 -24.18
N ALA A 29 -11.20 11.35 -24.19
CA ALA A 29 -9.97 11.51 -23.42
C ALA A 29 -9.22 12.80 -23.79
N ALA A 30 -9.12 13.14 -25.08
CA ALA A 30 -8.48 14.38 -25.53
C ALA A 30 -9.26 15.64 -25.11
N VAL A 31 -10.59 15.61 -25.15
CA VAL A 31 -11.44 16.73 -24.70
C VAL A 31 -11.28 16.94 -23.18
N ILE A 32 -11.25 15.87 -22.41
CA ILE A 32 -11.04 15.93 -20.95
C ILE A 32 -9.65 16.50 -20.64
N GLU A 33 -8.60 16.04 -21.34
CA GLU A 33 -7.24 16.55 -21.17
C GLU A 33 -7.16 18.05 -21.50
N ALA A 34 -7.76 18.48 -22.61
CA ALA A 34 -7.83 19.89 -22.98
C ALA A 34 -8.61 20.75 -21.97
N SER A 35 -9.61 20.16 -21.30
CA SER A 35 -10.49 20.87 -20.37
C SER A 35 -9.93 20.96 -18.94
N TYR A 36 -9.20 19.94 -18.48
CA TYR A 36 -8.77 19.78 -17.09
C TYR A 36 -7.24 19.63 -16.95
N GLY A 37 -6.50 19.59 -18.06
CA GLY A 37 -5.04 19.54 -18.09
C GLY A 37 -4.48 18.39 -17.25
N GLY A 38 -3.41 18.67 -16.53
CA GLY A 38 -2.72 17.67 -15.71
C GLY A 38 -3.53 17.05 -14.57
N ALA A 39 -4.78 17.48 -14.32
CA ALA A 39 -5.66 16.86 -13.33
C ALA A 39 -6.14 15.46 -13.75
N ARG A 40 -5.96 15.11 -15.03
CA ARG A 40 -6.17 13.76 -15.57
C ARG A 40 -4.84 13.00 -15.72
N LYS A 41 -4.02 12.93 -14.72
CA LYS A 41 -2.84 12.05 -14.74
C LYS A 41 -3.21 10.64 -14.29
N GLY A 42 -2.70 9.64 -14.99
CA GLY A 42 -2.84 8.24 -14.61
C GLY A 42 -4.24 7.66 -14.81
N TYR A 43 -4.61 6.76 -13.94
CA TYR A 43 -5.82 5.94 -13.97
C TYR A 43 -6.91 6.46 -13.02
N SER A 44 -7.07 7.78 -12.91
CA SER A 44 -8.11 8.39 -12.07
C SER A 44 -9.50 7.90 -12.52
N ASP A 45 -10.33 7.54 -11.53
CA ASP A 45 -11.72 7.16 -11.78
C ASP A 45 -12.50 8.30 -12.44
N ALA A 46 -13.46 7.97 -13.31
CA ALA A 46 -14.26 8.97 -13.98
C ALA A 46 -15.03 9.86 -13.01
N SER A 47 -15.44 9.32 -11.85
CA SER A 47 -16.15 10.08 -10.80
C SER A 47 -15.36 11.29 -10.29
N ALA A 48 -14.03 11.23 -10.29
CA ALA A 48 -13.18 12.36 -9.91
C ALA A 48 -13.30 13.54 -10.89
N LEU A 49 -13.56 13.27 -12.18
CA LEU A 49 -13.77 14.33 -13.17
C LEU A 49 -15.09 15.07 -12.93
N PHE A 50 -16.11 14.39 -12.38
CA PHE A 50 -17.37 15.04 -12.00
C PHE A 50 -17.17 16.03 -10.84
N MET A 51 -16.22 15.78 -9.94
CA MET A 51 -15.83 16.78 -8.93
C MET A 51 -15.29 18.05 -9.59
N LEU A 52 -14.39 17.92 -10.58
CA LEU A 52 -13.83 19.06 -11.31
C LEU A 52 -14.88 19.79 -12.14
N LEU A 53 -15.82 19.08 -12.76
CA LEU A 53 -16.95 19.69 -13.47
C LEU A 53 -17.82 20.49 -12.50
N SER A 54 -18.12 19.94 -11.33
CA SER A 54 -18.91 20.62 -10.29
C SER A 54 -18.24 21.90 -9.82
N ALA A 55 -16.92 21.89 -9.61
CA ALA A 55 -16.13 23.05 -9.29
C ALA A 55 -16.34 24.19 -10.33
N ARG A 56 -16.40 23.86 -11.62
CA ARG A 56 -16.57 24.86 -12.71
C ARG A 56 -17.96 25.49 -12.74
N ILE A 57 -19.02 24.71 -12.50
CA ILE A 57 -20.40 25.17 -12.61
C ILE A 57 -20.98 25.69 -11.27
N THR A 58 -20.28 25.48 -10.17
CA THR A 58 -20.64 26.08 -8.86
C THR A 58 -20.32 27.57 -8.85
N GLY A 59 -21.27 28.35 -8.38
CA GLY A 59 -21.12 29.82 -8.20
C GLY A 59 -20.18 30.17 -7.04
N HIS A 60 -19.73 31.40 -7.02
CA HIS A 60 -18.90 31.91 -5.90
C HIS A 60 -19.61 31.70 -4.56
N SER A 61 -18.90 31.19 -3.56
CA SER A 61 -19.40 30.79 -2.23
C SER A 61 -20.40 29.63 -2.23
N GLY A 62 -20.67 28.99 -3.36
CA GLY A 62 -21.46 27.77 -3.44
C GLY A 62 -20.73 26.57 -2.85
N ARG A 63 -21.45 25.46 -2.73
CA ARG A 63 -20.90 24.17 -2.28
C ARG A 63 -21.18 23.08 -3.30
N TYR A 64 -20.25 22.14 -3.40
CA TYR A 64 -20.49 20.92 -4.16
C TYR A 64 -20.01 19.70 -3.38
N ALA A 65 -20.77 18.63 -3.47
CA ALA A 65 -20.48 17.37 -2.82
C ALA A 65 -20.78 16.21 -3.77
N MET A 66 -19.85 15.25 -3.83
CA MET A 66 -19.96 14.06 -4.66
C MET A 66 -19.61 12.83 -3.86
N VAL A 67 -20.38 11.76 -4.08
CA VAL A 67 -19.98 10.43 -3.66
C VAL A 67 -18.82 9.96 -4.56
N GLN A 68 -17.78 9.42 -3.96
CA GLN A 68 -16.54 9.01 -4.63
C GLN A 68 -16.10 7.65 -4.11
N PRO A 69 -15.34 6.86 -4.88
CA PRO A 69 -14.58 5.76 -4.33
C PRO A 69 -13.56 6.30 -3.31
N GLN A 70 -13.36 5.60 -2.19
CA GLN A 70 -12.36 6.03 -1.19
C GLN A 70 -10.94 6.13 -1.75
N SER A 71 -10.65 5.44 -2.86
CA SER A 71 -9.37 5.57 -3.55
C SER A 71 -9.04 7.01 -3.96
N VAL A 72 -10.04 7.91 -4.10
CA VAL A 72 -9.78 9.33 -4.33
C VAL A 72 -9.00 9.98 -3.20
N LEU A 73 -9.12 9.47 -1.96
CA LEU A 73 -8.38 9.99 -0.80
C LEU A 73 -6.93 9.46 -0.77
N ALA A 74 -6.71 8.22 -1.23
CA ALA A 74 -5.48 7.46 -1.03
C ALA A 74 -4.60 7.31 -2.27
N SER A 75 -5.19 7.36 -3.49
CA SER A 75 -4.44 7.14 -4.73
C SER A 75 -3.53 8.33 -5.06
N GLY A 76 -2.29 8.04 -5.45
CA GLY A 76 -1.38 9.03 -6.01
C GLY A 76 -1.90 9.65 -7.31
N ASP A 77 -2.59 8.87 -8.14
CA ASP A 77 -3.18 9.34 -9.39
C ASP A 77 -4.28 10.39 -9.16
N ALA A 78 -4.95 10.35 -8.02
CA ALA A 78 -5.98 11.33 -7.65
C ALA A 78 -5.39 12.63 -7.03
N LYS A 79 -4.08 12.72 -6.81
CA LYS A 79 -3.47 13.91 -6.20
C LYS A 79 -3.77 15.17 -7.00
N ALA A 80 -3.64 15.13 -8.31
CA ALA A 80 -3.92 16.30 -9.16
C ALA A 80 -5.38 16.79 -9.04
N VAL A 81 -6.33 15.87 -8.85
CA VAL A 81 -7.73 16.22 -8.58
C VAL A 81 -7.86 16.89 -7.22
N ARG A 82 -7.29 16.27 -6.16
CA ARG A 82 -7.31 16.85 -4.79
C ARG A 82 -6.70 18.25 -4.74
N ASP A 83 -5.57 18.45 -5.43
CA ASP A 83 -4.90 19.76 -5.52
C ASP A 83 -5.80 20.79 -6.23
N ALA A 84 -6.49 20.40 -7.31
CA ALA A 84 -7.41 21.27 -8.03
C ALA A 84 -8.64 21.64 -7.17
N LEU A 85 -9.17 20.72 -6.36
CA LEU A 85 -10.27 20.99 -5.43
C LEU A 85 -9.85 22.01 -4.36
N LEU A 86 -8.65 21.87 -3.78
CA LEU A 86 -8.12 22.83 -2.80
C LEU A 86 -7.78 24.19 -3.42
N ALA A 87 -7.40 24.22 -4.70
CA ALA A 87 -7.20 25.49 -5.41
C ALA A 87 -8.53 26.23 -5.67
N ASP A 88 -9.64 25.51 -5.85
CA ASP A 88 -10.97 26.06 -6.07
C ASP A 88 -11.65 26.53 -4.76
N GLY A 89 -11.39 25.83 -3.65
CA GLY A 89 -12.08 26.11 -2.38
C GLY A 89 -11.50 25.39 -1.17
N ALA A 90 -12.31 25.29 -0.13
CA ALA A 90 -11.97 24.63 1.11
C ALA A 90 -12.76 23.32 1.28
N LEU A 91 -12.10 22.28 1.75
CA LEU A 91 -12.74 21.05 2.24
C LEU A 91 -13.49 21.39 3.54
N THR A 92 -14.81 21.20 3.56
CA THR A 92 -15.66 21.51 4.71
C THR A 92 -16.22 20.28 5.40
N ASP A 93 -16.55 19.24 4.62
CA ASP A 93 -17.13 18.01 5.15
C ASP A 93 -16.53 16.79 4.44
N LEU A 94 -16.32 15.73 5.19
CA LEU A 94 -15.83 14.45 4.70
C LEU A 94 -16.57 13.32 5.40
N TRP A 95 -17.30 12.53 4.62
CA TRP A 95 -17.91 11.30 5.07
C TRP A 95 -17.22 10.09 4.46
N VAL A 96 -17.07 9.00 5.22
CA VAL A 96 -16.56 7.72 4.73
C VAL A 96 -17.47 6.58 5.15
N SER A 97 -17.65 5.62 4.24
CA SER A 97 -18.30 4.35 4.56
C SER A 97 -17.25 3.34 5.00
N ASN A 98 -17.55 2.59 6.03
CA ASN A 98 -16.83 1.37 6.42
C ASN A 98 -17.60 0.09 6.01
N GLU A 99 -18.65 0.26 5.22
CA GLU A 99 -19.49 -0.80 4.68
C GLU A 99 -19.65 -0.62 3.15
N HIS A 100 -20.02 -1.68 2.44
CA HIS A 100 -20.40 -1.57 1.03
C HIS A 100 -21.80 -0.93 0.92
N VAL A 101 -21.83 0.34 0.54
CA VAL A 101 -23.10 1.11 0.39
C VAL A 101 -23.88 0.67 -0.83
N PHE A 102 -23.20 0.20 -1.87
CA PHE A 102 -23.82 -0.24 -3.12
C PHE A 102 -23.66 -1.76 -3.28
N ALA A 103 -24.77 -2.47 -3.44
CA ALA A 103 -24.78 -3.93 -3.51
C ALA A 103 -23.97 -4.50 -4.71
N GLU A 104 -23.89 -3.73 -5.80
CA GLU A 104 -23.20 -4.13 -7.03
C GLU A 104 -21.77 -3.59 -7.14
N ALA A 105 -21.35 -2.70 -6.23
CA ALA A 105 -20.02 -2.09 -6.26
C ALA A 105 -19.15 -2.63 -5.12
N THR A 106 -18.06 -3.27 -5.47
CA THR A 106 -17.06 -3.80 -4.51
C THR A 106 -16.09 -2.72 -4.00
N VAL A 107 -16.50 -1.45 -3.99
CA VAL A 107 -15.67 -0.32 -3.57
C VAL A 107 -16.28 0.37 -2.35
N PHE A 108 -15.43 0.74 -1.42
CA PHE A 108 -15.81 1.62 -0.32
C PHE A 108 -15.93 3.05 -0.82
N THR A 109 -16.91 3.77 -0.30
CA THR A 109 -17.24 5.12 -0.75
C THR A 109 -16.95 6.17 0.29
N CYS A 110 -16.71 7.39 -0.19
CA CYS A 110 -16.66 8.61 0.63
C CYS A 110 -17.50 9.69 -0.05
N ALA A 111 -17.84 10.73 0.71
CA ALA A 111 -18.40 11.96 0.15
C ALA A 111 -17.52 13.14 0.56
N ILE A 112 -17.09 13.91 -0.43
CA ILE A 112 -16.22 15.07 -0.27
C ILE A 112 -17.05 16.31 -0.55
N THR A 113 -17.10 17.26 0.40
CA THR A 113 -17.77 18.55 0.24
C THR A 113 -16.77 19.69 0.19
N ILE A 114 -16.80 20.46 -0.86
CA ILE A 114 -15.98 21.65 -1.06
C ILE A 114 -16.87 22.91 -1.05
N LYS A 115 -16.46 23.91 -0.29
CA LYS A 115 -17.00 25.27 -0.34
C LYS A 115 -16.12 26.11 -1.25
N LYS A 116 -16.65 26.51 -2.41
CA LYS A 116 -15.92 27.32 -3.38
C LYS A 116 -15.52 28.67 -2.79
N GLY A 117 -14.29 29.10 -2.99
CA GLY A 117 -13.78 30.34 -2.39
C GLY A 117 -13.74 30.34 -0.86
N GLY A 118 -13.79 29.16 -0.22
CA GLY A 118 -13.67 29.02 1.22
C GLY A 118 -12.29 29.40 1.75
N ALA A 119 -12.21 29.71 3.05
CA ALA A 119 -10.96 30.07 3.70
C ALA A 119 -9.99 28.86 3.68
N ARG A 120 -8.71 29.12 3.44
CA ARG A 120 -7.69 28.07 3.40
C ARG A 120 -7.41 27.41 4.77
N LYS A 121 -7.73 28.12 5.87
CA LYS A 121 -7.67 27.58 7.24
C LYS A 121 -9.08 27.53 7.81
N GLY A 122 -9.44 26.41 8.38
CA GLY A 122 -10.76 26.17 8.93
C GLY A 122 -10.89 24.85 9.66
N THR A 123 -12.11 24.39 9.82
CA THR A 123 -12.42 23.08 10.40
C THR A 123 -13.16 22.22 9.39
N VAL A 124 -12.86 20.94 9.39
CA VAL A 124 -13.57 19.92 8.60
C VAL A 124 -14.47 19.13 9.52
N GLN A 125 -15.75 19.03 9.16
CA GLN A 125 -16.67 18.08 9.76
C GLN A 125 -16.43 16.71 9.16
N ARG A 126 -16.26 15.71 10.01
CA ARG A 126 -16.03 14.34 9.57
C ARG A 126 -17.11 13.44 10.16
N SER A 127 -17.53 12.46 9.36
CA SER A 127 -18.45 11.41 9.81
C SER A 127 -18.16 10.08 9.12
N HIS A 128 -18.58 8.99 9.72
CA HIS A 128 -18.40 7.66 9.16
C HIS A 128 -19.66 6.81 9.28
N SER A 129 -19.69 5.66 8.59
CA SER A 129 -20.77 4.68 8.55
C SER A 129 -22.08 5.16 7.92
N SER A 130 -23.01 4.25 7.71
CA SER A 130 -24.38 4.54 7.21
C SER A 130 -25.21 5.39 8.20
N ALA A 131 -24.83 5.38 9.47
CA ALA A 131 -25.48 6.19 10.53
C ALA A 131 -24.95 7.63 10.59
N PHE A 132 -23.98 8.01 9.76
CA PHE A 132 -23.31 9.33 9.79
C PHE A 132 -22.75 9.69 11.17
N THR A 133 -22.17 8.68 11.85
CA THR A 133 -21.58 8.88 13.18
C THR A 133 -20.52 9.98 13.12
N PRO A 134 -20.66 11.06 13.92
CA PRO A 134 -19.72 12.17 13.86
C PRO A 134 -18.34 11.77 14.43
N MET A 135 -17.30 12.31 13.82
CA MET A 135 -15.93 12.26 14.32
C MET A 135 -15.54 13.61 14.93
N PRO A 136 -14.49 13.68 15.75
CA PRO A 136 -14.00 14.96 16.25
C PRO A 136 -13.73 15.96 15.13
N LEU A 137 -14.02 17.24 15.36
CA LEU A 137 -13.69 18.29 14.40
C LEU A 137 -12.18 18.35 14.19
N LEU A 138 -11.77 18.43 12.92
CA LEU A 138 -10.37 18.52 12.54
C LEU A 138 -10.04 19.94 12.07
N ALA A 139 -9.08 20.60 12.75
CA ALA A 139 -8.49 21.82 12.22
C ALA A 139 -7.70 21.50 10.96
N LEU A 140 -7.97 22.21 9.87
CA LEU A 140 -7.33 21.97 8.57
C LEU A 140 -6.71 23.24 8.03
N ASP A 141 -5.49 23.11 7.55
CA ASP A 141 -4.81 24.09 6.70
C ASP A 141 -4.70 23.50 5.29
N SER A 142 -5.37 24.11 4.32
CA SER A 142 -5.38 23.64 2.93
C SER A 142 -3.97 23.60 2.30
N ASP A 143 -3.06 24.49 2.74
CA ASP A 143 -1.68 24.51 2.22
C ASP A 143 -0.90 23.30 2.73
N GLN A 144 -1.09 22.93 4.00
CA GLN A 144 -0.51 21.69 4.56
C GLN A 144 -1.10 20.47 3.89
N LEU A 145 -2.44 20.44 3.73
CA LEU A 145 -3.11 19.30 3.07
C LEU A 145 -2.69 19.14 1.61
N GLN A 146 -2.40 20.22 0.90
CA GLN A 146 -1.91 20.19 -0.48
C GLN A 146 -0.49 19.62 -0.58
N ALA A 147 0.33 19.79 0.47
CA ALA A 147 1.66 19.21 0.55
C ALA A 147 1.64 17.68 0.78
N GLU A 148 0.54 17.16 1.32
CA GLU A 148 0.37 15.72 1.56
C GLU A 148 0.13 14.94 0.26
N ASP A 149 0.72 13.75 0.17
CA ASP A 149 0.51 12.84 -0.97
C ASP A 149 -0.89 12.22 -0.98
N THR A 150 -1.55 12.10 0.18
CA THR A 150 -2.88 11.49 0.34
C THR A 150 -3.72 12.22 1.39
N TRP A 151 -5.05 11.98 1.37
CA TRP A 151 -6.00 12.46 2.39
C TRP A 151 -6.48 11.34 3.33
N SER A 152 -5.94 10.14 3.24
CA SER A 152 -6.36 8.98 4.04
C SER A 152 -6.27 9.24 5.55
N HIS A 153 -5.27 10.01 5.99
CA HIS A 153 -5.09 10.37 7.39
C HIS A 153 -6.28 11.16 7.98
N LEU A 154 -7.07 11.85 7.13
CA LEU A 154 -8.25 12.57 7.59
C LEU A 154 -9.34 11.66 8.15
N VAL A 155 -9.31 10.36 7.81
CA VAL A 155 -10.33 9.37 8.18
C VAL A 155 -9.78 8.17 8.91
N ALA A 156 -8.49 8.13 9.19
CA ALA A 156 -7.81 6.99 9.82
C ALA A 156 -8.40 6.62 11.20
N GLU A 157 -8.83 7.62 11.98
CA GLU A 157 -9.48 7.41 13.27
C GLU A 157 -10.78 6.58 13.17
N ALA A 158 -11.53 6.73 12.07
CA ALA A 158 -12.75 5.95 11.84
C ALA A 158 -12.49 4.45 11.69
N SER A 159 -11.26 4.07 11.35
CA SER A 159 -10.82 2.68 11.17
C SER A 159 -10.10 2.12 12.39
N GLY A 160 -10.09 2.84 13.52
CA GLY A 160 -9.42 2.40 14.76
C GLY A 160 -7.90 2.23 14.60
N ILE A 161 -7.28 2.97 13.68
CA ILE A 161 -5.84 2.88 13.46
C ILE A 161 -5.14 3.69 14.56
N PRO A 162 -4.21 3.09 15.32
CA PRO A 162 -3.50 3.80 16.38
C PRO A 162 -2.60 4.87 15.80
N ASN A 163 -2.62 6.05 16.39
CA ASN A 163 -1.74 7.16 16.02
C ASN A 163 -0.64 7.30 17.08
N ALA A 164 0.61 7.10 16.67
CA ALA A 164 1.78 7.27 17.51
C ALA A 164 2.76 8.26 16.88
N VAL A 165 3.39 9.09 17.69
CA VAL A 165 4.50 9.93 17.26
C VAL A 165 5.74 9.05 17.16
N LEU A 166 6.42 9.11 16.01
CA LEU A 166 7.59 8.28 15.74
C LEU A 166 8.86 9.12 15.78
N GLU A 167 9.89 8.61 16.42
CA GLU A 167 11.24 9.17 16.35
C GLU A 167 11.97 8.52 15.17
N THR A 168 12.29 9.32 14.16
CA THR A 168 12.78 8.86 12.85
C THR A 168 14.03 9.59 12.40
N ASP A 169 14.89 8.90 11.62
CA ASP A 169 16.11 9.45 11.05
C ASP A 169 16.27 9.00 9.59
N GLY A 170 15.78 9.82 8.67
CA GLY A 170 15.76 9.52 7.24
C GLY A 170 14.62 8.60 6.79
N VAL A 171 14.72 8.11 5.56
CA VAL A 171 13.74 7.22 4.93
C VAL A 171 14.42 6.01 4.28
N ILE A 172 13.67 4.96 4.00
CA ILE A 172 14.17 3.74 3.32
C ILE A 172 14.92 4.10 2.03
N GLY A 173 14.42 5.08 1.26
CA GLY A 173 15.02 5.52 0.00
C GLY A 173 16.43 6.11 0.13
N ASP A 174 16.85 6.50 1.33
CA ASP A 174 18.23 7.02 1.57
C ASP A 174 19.27 5.89 1.57
N ILE A 175 18.83 4.65 1.86
CA ILE A 175 19.72 3.48 2.00
C ILE A 175 19.36 2.30 1.10
N ALA A 176 18.27 2.39 0.34
CA ALA A 176 17.82 1.33 -0.54
C ALA A 176 17.03 1.86 -1.74
N ALA A 177 17.00 1.10 -2.83
CA ALA A 177 16.16 1.36 -3.99
C ALA A 177 14.93 0.42 -3.95
N ALA A 178 13.74 1.00 -3.92
CA ALA A 178 12.50 0.25 -4.06
C ALA A 178 12.03 0.23 -5.51
N THR A 179 11.63 -0.93 -6.00
CA THR A 179 11.21 -1.13 -7.39
C THR A 179 9.95 -1.98 -7.45
N ALA A 180 9.02 -1.58 -8.30
CA ALA A 180 7.90 -2.40 -8.75
C ALA A 180 8.17 -2.85 -10.19
N ASP A 181 7.92 -4.11 -10.46
CA ASP A 181 7.96 -4.62 -11.84
C ASP A 181 6.59 -4.45 -12.51
N PHE A 182 6.54 -4.44 -13.86
CA PHE A 182 5.37 -4.09 -14.64
C PHE A 182 4.95 -5.24 -15.58
N ARG A 183 4.02 -4.94 -16.47
CA ARG A 183 3.42 -5.91 -17.40
C ARG A 183 4.46 -6.65 -18.23
N ASP A 184 5.51 -5.98 -18.69
CA ASP A 184 6.54 -6.57 -19.55
C ASP A 184 7.30 -7.69 -18.81
N GLN A 185 7.63 -7.48 -17.52
CA GLN A 185 8.23 -8.51 -16.69
C GLN A 185 7.26 -9.66 -16.42
N TYR A 186 5.98 -9.36 -16.18
CA TYR A 186 4.97 -10.39 -15.92
C TYR A 186 4.73 -11.28 -17.13
N TYR A 187 4.46 -10.70 -18.31
CA TYR A 187 4.17 -11.46 -19.52
C TYR A 187 5.43 -12.04 -20.17
N GLY A 188 6.59 -11.42 -20.00
CA GLY A 188 7.86 -11.93 -20.48
C GLY A 188 8.33 -13.23 -19.79
N LEU A 189 7.68 -13.63 -18.70
CA LEU A 189 7.90 -14.92 -18.03
C LEU A 189 7.08 -16.07 -18.65
N ASP A 190 6.15 -15.77 -19.54
CA ASP A 190 5.29 -16.79 -20.15
C ASP A 190 6.11 -17.82 -20.93
N GLY A 191 5.84 -19.10 -20.66
CA GLY A 191 6.58 -20.22 -21.24
C GLY A 191 7.95 -20.51 -20.60
N PHE A 192 8.46 -19.66 -19.68
CA PHE A 192 9.74 -19.87 -19.00
C PHE A 192 9.62 -20.37 -17.56
N ILE A 193 8.40 -20.41 -17.02
CA ILE A 193 8.14 -20.94 -15.68
C ILE A 193 7.99 -22.44 -15.76
N VAL A 194 8.64 -23.15 -14.83
CA VAL A 194 8.60 -24.60 -14.67
C VAL A 194 8.27 -24.96 -13.22
N GLU A 195 7.65 -26.12 -12.99
CA GLU A 195 7.43 -26.62 -11.63
C GLU A 195 8.71 -27.26 -11.09
N ASP A 196 9.03 -27.05 -9.81
CA ASP A 196 10.23 -27.58 -9.17
C ASP A 196 10.40 -29.10 -9.37
N ALA A 197 9.30 -29.86 -9.23
CA ALA A 197 9.28 -31.31 -9.45
C ALA A 197 9.71 -31.74 -10.88
N THR A 198 9.52 -30.89 -11.88
CA THR A 198 9.93 -31.19 -13.27
C THR A 198 11.43 -31.04 -13.46
N CYS A 199 12.14 -30.45 -12.50
CA CYS A 199 13.58 -30.23 -12.53
C CYS A 199 14.39 -31.34 -11.79
N ASP A 200 13.73 -32.38 -11.28
CA ASP A 200 14.38 -33.41 -10.43
C ASP A 200 15.57 -34.10 -11.12
N ALA A 201 15.45 -34.35 -12.40
CA ALA A 201 16.57 -34.93 -13.19
C ALA A 201 17.84 -34.05 -13.22
N GLU A 202 17.68 -32.76 -12.99
CA GLU A 202 18.78 -31.78 -13.05
C GLU A 202 19.24 -31.31 -11.66
N ARG A 203 18.64 -31.80 -10.56
CA ARG A 203 19.00 -31.39 -9.18
C ARG A 203 20.46 -31.67 -8.80
N ALA A 204 21.07 -32.68 -9.42
CA ALA A 204 22.49 -33.01 -9.20
C ALA A 204 23.47 -32.06 -9.91
N ILE A 205 22.98 -31.16 -10.75
CA ILE A 205 23.80 -30.19 -11.48
C ILE A 205 24.33 -29.15 -10.50
N ALA A 206 25.62 -28.91 -10.54
CA ALA A 206 26.22 -27.79 -9.79
C ALA A 206 25.53 -26.50 -10.15
N ARG A 207 25.19 -25.71 -9.11
CA ARG A 207 24.47 -24.42 -9.23
C ARG A 207 23.01 -24.55 -9.72
N PHE A 208 22.31 -25.60 -9.35
CA PHE A 208 20.91 -25.81 -9.68
C PHE A 208 20.03 -24.56 -9.36
N GLU A 209 20.16 -23.99 -8.16
CA GLU A 209 19.43 -22.80 -7.73
C GLU A 209 19.72 -21.55 -8.59
N GLN A 210 20.89 -21.45 -9.17
CA GLN A 210 21.24 -20.36 -10.09
C GLN A 210 20.66 -20.58 -11.49
N ARG A 211 20.51 -21.82 -11.92
CA ARG A 211 19.94 -22.20 -13.20
C ARG A 211 18.42 -22.13 -13.17
N TYR A 212 17.81 -22.52 -12.06
CA TYR A 212 16.38 -22.54 -11.83
C TYR A 212 16.02 -21.72 -10.58
N PRO A 213 16.19 -20.38 -10.60
CA PRO A 213 15.83 -19.55 -9.47
C PRO A 213 14.34 -19.66 -9.18
N PRO A 214 13.94 -19.78 -7.90
CA PRO A 214 12.54 -19.77 -7.51
C PRO A 214 11.91 -18.40 -7.78
N ILE A 215 10.63 -18.41 -8.15
CA ILE A 215 9.84 -17.20 -8.36
C ILE A 215 8.67 -17.15 -7.37
N VAL A 216 8.40 -15.98 -6.82
CA VAL A 216 7.36 -15.76 -5.82
C VAL A 216 6.40 -14.64 -6.22
N THR A 217 5.15 -14.78 -5.81
CA THR A 217 4.13 -13.73 -5.91
C THR A 217 3.66 -13.30 -4.52
N THR A 218 2.83 -12.27 -4.44
CA THR A 218 2.30 -11.71 -3.19
C THR A 218 1.75 -12.78 -2.24
N GLY A 219 0.99 -13.75 -2.74
CA GLY A 219 0.42 -14.82 -1.91
C GLY A 219 1.43 -15.81 -1.33
N ALA A 220 2.71 -15.72 -1.70
CA ALA A 220 3.78 -16.53 -1.12
C ALA A 220 4.59 -15.78 -0.05
N ILE A 221 4.32 -14.50 0.18
CA ILE A 221 5.05 -13.67 1.12
C ILE A 221 4.12 -13.32 2.26
N ASP A 222 4.45 -13.80 3.44
CA ASP A 222 3.87 -13.40 4.71
C ASP A 222 4.91 -12.62 5.53
N LEU A 223 4.50 -12.13 6.69
CA LEU A 223 5.41 -11.45 7.60
C LEU A 223 6.48 -12.41 8.14
N ALA A 224 7.72 -12.16 7.75
CA ALA A 224 8.89 -12.99 8.08
C ALA A 224 8.82 -14.45 7.58
N TYR A 225 7.95 -14.78 6.63
CA TYR A 225 7.81 -16.14 6.13
C TYR A 225 7.57 -16.17 4.61
N CYS A 226 8.12 -17.17 3.94
CA CYS A 226 7.89 -17.39 2.51
C CYS A 226 7.27 -18.77 2.28
N ARG A 227 6.08 -18.81 1.68
CA ARG A 227 5.30 -20.03 1.41
C ARG A 227 5.69 -20.72 0.11
N TRP A 228 6.75 -20.32 -0.54
CA TRP A 228 7.21 -20.99 -1.76
C TRP A 228 7.46 -22.48 -1.48
N GLY A 229 6.87 -23.35 -2.28
CA GLY A 229 6.94 -24.81 -2.09
C GLY A 229 6.02 -25.37 -0.98
N VAL A 230 5.29 -24.51 -0.25
CA VAL A 230 4.38 -24.92 0.84
C VAL A 230 2.93 -24.70 0.44
N ALA A 231 2.62 -23.56 -0.15
CA ALA A 231 1.27 -23.23 -0.59
C ALA A 231 1.24 -22.90 -2.09
N PRO A 232 0.17 -23.29 -2.79
CA PRO A 232 0.05 -23.00 -4.21
C PRO A 232 -0.13 -21.50 -4.45
N MET A 233 0.52 -20.99 -5.49
CA MET A 233 0.43 -19.61 -5.94
C MET A 233 -0.01 -19.51 -7.40
N ARG A 234 -0.55 -18.37 -7.81
CA ARG A 234 -1.02 -18.14 -9.17
C ARG A 234 -0.10 -17.16 -9.89
N ILE A 235 0.51 -17.61 -10.99
CA ILE A 235 1.33 -16.79 -11.89
C ILE A 235 0.86 -17.05 -13.32
N LEU A 236 0.65 -16.00 -14.13
CA LEU A 236 0.17 -16.09 -15.51
C LEU A 236 -1.12 -16.93 -15.66
N LYS A 237 -2.05 -16.79 -14.71
CA LYS A 237 -3.32 -17.55 -14.63
C LYS A 237 -3.15 -19.05 -14.32
N HIS A 238 -1.94 -19.59 -14.28
CA HIS A 238 -1.64 -20.96 -13.90
C HIS A 238 -1.40 -21.07 -12.39
N LYS A 239 -1.74 -22.24 -11.84
CA LYS A 239 -1.52 -22.58 -10.43
C LYS A 239 -0.20 -23.38 -10.33
N TRP A 240 0.70 -22.93 -9.45
CA TRP A 240 2.02 -23.49 -9.22
C TRP A 240 2.19 -23.79 -7.74
N THR A 241 2.92 -24.84 -7.39
CA THR A 241 3.29 -25.13 -5.99
C THR A 241 4.68 -24.58 -5.67
N ALA A 242 5.66 -24.87 -6.50
CA ALA A 242 7.03 -24.42 -6.34
C ALA A 242 7.61 -23.94 -7.69
N PRO A 243 7.12 -22.81 -8.23
CA PRO A 243 7.53 -22.33 -9.54
C PRO A 243 8.98 -21.86 -9.55
N ARG A 244 9.68 -22.21 -10.64
CA ARG A 244 11.03 -21.77 -10.94
C ARG A 244 11.09 -21.19 -12.34
N VAL A 245 12.10 -20.38 -12.63
CA VAL A 245 12.34 -19.85 -13.99
C VAL A 245 13.52 -20.59 -14.60
N ASP A 246 13.36 -21.17 -15.82
CA ASP A 246 14.47 -21.71 -16.60
C ASP A 246 15.32 -20.56 -17.13
N ARG A 247 16.35 -20.21 -16.37
CA ARG A 247 17.23 -19.08 -16.64
C ARG A 247 18.00 -19.27 -17.94
N ASN A 248 18.50 -20.46 -18.20
CA ASN A 248 19.28 -20.73 -19.42
C ASN A 248 18.41 -20.60 -20.68
N ARG A 249 17.16 -21.02 -20.61
CA ARG A 249 16.21 -20.85 -21.70
C ARG A 249 15.84 -19.38 -21.86
N MET A 250 15.61 -18.65 -20.75
CA MET A 250 15.35 -17.21 -20.76
C MET A 250 16.52 -16.41 -21.38
N GLU A 251 17.77 -16.79 -21.10
CA GLU A 251 18.96 -16.16 -21.66
C GLU A 251 19.11 -16.38 -23.18
N ARG A 252 18.64 -17.53 -23.71
CA ARG A 252 18.69 -17.82 -25.14
C ARG A 252 17.53 -17.28 -25.96
N GLU A 253 16.32 -17.33 -25.38
CA GLU A 253 15.06 -17.18 -26.14
C GLU A 253 14.22 -16.00 -25.62
N GLY A 254 14.46 -15.56 -24.39
CA GLY A 254 13.69 -14.52 -23.72
C GLY A 254 14.39 -13.17 -23.68
N THR A 255 13.70 -12.18 -23.14
CA THR A 255 14.18 -10.80 -23.04
C THR A 255 14.51 -10.35 -21.61
N LEU A 256 14.20 -11.19 -20.60
CA LEU A 256 14.30 -10.80 -19.19
C LEU A 256 15.61 -11.17 -18.49
N ALA A 257 16.63 -11.65 -19.20
CA ALA A 257 17.92 -12.00 -18.59
C ALA A 257 18.56 -10.82 -17.80
N PRO A 258 18.59 -9.58 -18.31
CA PRO A 258 19.11 -8.45 -17.56
C PRO A 258 18.28 -8.14 -16.31
N TRP A 259 16.94 -8.25 -16.39
CA TRP A 259 16.03 -8.06 -15.26
C TRP A 259 16.30 -9.13 -14.18
N MET A 260 16.42 -10.41 -14.55
CA MET A 260 16.73 -11.48 -13.59
C MET A 260 18.04 -11.20 -12.83
N ALA A 261 19.07 -10.75 -13.52
CA ALA A 261 20.36 -10.44 -12.90
C ALA A 261 20.21 -9.30 -11.86
N GLN A 262 19.36 -8.29 -12.12
CA GLN A 262 19.08 -7.21 -11.19
C GLN A 262 18.22 -7.65 -9.99
N ARG A 263 17.46 -8.75 -10.11
CA ARG A 263 16.57 -9.24 -9.05
C ARG A 263 17.16 -10.37 -8.22
N LEU A 264 18.14 -11.11 -8.74
CA LEU A 264 18.85 -12.17 -8.02
C LEU A 264 20.01 -11.60 -7.18
N VAL A 265 19.67 -10.67 -6.33
CA VAL A 265 20.56 -9.98 -5.38
C VAL A 265 19.88 -9.93 -4.00
N PRO A 266 20.67 -9.78 -2.91
CA PRO A 266 20.11 -9.56 -1.57
C PRO A 266 19.10 -8.42 -1.55
N LYS A 267 17.89 -8.66 -1.05
CA LYS A 267 16.78 -7.70 -1.07
C LYS A 267 15.71 -8.03 -0.06
N VAL A 268 14.83 -7.08 0.18
CA VAL A 268 13.56 -7.30 0.89
C VAL A 268 12.46 -7.43 -0.16
N LEU A 269 11.70 -8.52 -0.10
CA LEU A 269 10.48 -8.73 -0.85
C LEU A 269 9.31 -8.21 -0.04
N VAL A 270 8.47 -7.38 -0.64
CA VAL A 270 7.32 -6.76 0.02
C VAL A 270 6.05 -7.19 -0.72
N ALA A 271 5.15 -7.84 0.01
CA ALA A 271 3.81 -8.14 -0.50
C ALA A 271 2.96 -6.88 -0.56
N THR A 272 2.08 -6.81 -1.55
CA THR A 272 1.14 -5.71 -1.70
C THR A 272 -0.28 -6.18 -1.40
N GLN A 273 -1.15 -5.29 -0.93
CA GLN A 273 -2.55 -5.54 -0.58
C GLN A 273 -2.70 -6.50 0.61
N THR A 274 -1.98 -6.22 1.69
CA THR A 274 -1.94 -7.01 2.92
C THR A 274 -2.43 -6.20 4.12
N LYS A 275 -2.82 -6.86 5.20
CA LYS A 275 -3.36 -6.19 6.42
C LYS A 275 -2.29 -5.43 7.21
N VAL A 276 -1.05 -5.83 7.09
CA VAL A 276 0.16 -5.16 7.59
C VAL A 276 1.18 -5.12 6.45
N ILE A 277 2.33 -4.50 6.62
CA ILE A 277 3.39 -4.60 5.61
C ILE A 277 4.06 -5.96 5.77
N GLU A 278 3.70 -6.93 4.93
CA GLU A 278 4.29 -8.25 4.92
C GLU A 278 5.57 -8.25 4.10
N VAL A 279 6.64 -8.68 4.72
CA VAL A 279 7.98 -8.69 4.12
C VAL A 279 8.73 -9.98 4.41
N TYR A 280 9.55 -10.36 3.45
CA TYR A 280 10.52 -11.44 3.57
C TYR A 280 11.91 -10.93 3.18
N ALA A 281 12.91 -11.14 4.04
CA ALA A 281 14.30 -10.78 3.76
C ALA A 281 15.00 -11.90 2.97
N ASP A 282 15.15 -11.70 1.67
CA ASP A 282 15.90 -12.59 0.79
C ASP A 282 17.40 -12.25 0.83
N VAL A 283 18.04 -12.61 1.94
CA VAL A 283 19.46 -12.31 2.21
C VAL A 283 20.38 -12.95 1.19
N ALA A 284 20.02 -14.11 0.67
CA ALA A 284 20.81 -14.83 -0.31
C ALA A 284 20.56 -14.39 -1.77
N GLY A 285 19.55 -13.55 -2.01
CA GLY A 285 19.18 -13.08 -3.34
C GLY A 285 18.66 -14.19 -4.26
N ARG A 286 17.94 -15.17 -3.70
CA ARG A 286 17.51 -16.38 -4.41
C ARG A 286 16.25 -16.19 -5.24
N PHE A 287 15.31 -15.40 -4.75
CA PHE A 287 13.96 -15.32 -5.30
C PHE A 287 13.82 -14.25 -6.40
N LEU A 288 13.14 -14.62 -7.48
CA LEU A 288 12.63 -13.66 -8.45
C LEU A 288 11.24 -13.18 -8.00
N PRO A 289 10.96 -11.87 -7.96
CA PRO A 289 9.63 -11.36 -7.69
C PRO A 289 8.76 -11.45 -8.94
N SER A 290 7.53 -11.92 -8.79
CA SER A 290 6.48 -11.72 -9.81
C SER A 290 5.62 -10.53 -9.44
N VAL A 291 5.14 -9.79 -10.43
CA VAL A 291 4.19 -8.68 -10.22
C VAL A 291 2.96 -9.18 -9.44
N PRO A 292 2.52 -8.51 -8.36
CA PRO A 292 2.87 -7.16 -7.92
C PRO A 292 3.84 -7.06 -6.72
N VAL A 293 4.71 -8.03 -6.50
CA VAL A 293 5.72 -7.99 -5.42
C VAL A 293 6.68 -6.83 -5.63
N LEU A 294 6.96 -6.05 -4.57
CA LEU A 294 7.99 -5.03 -4.61
C LEU A 294 9.34 -5.61 -4.17
N SER A 295 10.41 -5.12 -4.78
CA SER A 295 11.79 -5.40 -4.39
C SER A 295 12.42 -4.15 -3.78
N VAL A 296 12.93 -4.26 -2.55
CA VAL A 296 13.72 -3.21 -1.91
C VAL A 296 15.16 -3.70 -1.79
N VAL A 297 16.02 -3.16 -2.65
CA VAL A 297 17.43 -3.56 -2.76
C VAL A 297 18.27 -2.57 -1.97
N PRO A 298 18.94 -2.99 -0.88
CA PRO A 298 19.77 -2.12 -0.09
C PRO A 298 21.03 -1.68 -0.84
N SER A 299 21.53 -0.48 -0.53
CA SER A 299 22.82 0.00 -1.04
C SER A 299 23.98 -0.85 -0.54
N ARG A 300 23.84 -1.46 0.64
CA ARG A 300 24.78 -2.41 1.22
C ARG A 300 24.05 -3.72 1.53
N PRO A 301 24.49 -4.86 0.99
CA PRO A 301 23.80 -6.15 1.15
C PRO A 301 23.56 -6.57 2.62
N GLU A 302 24.44 -6.17 3.54
CA GLU A 302 24.30 -6.43 4.98
C GLU A 302 23.12 -5.71 5.64
N ASP A 303 22.55 -4.68 5.02
CA ASP A 303 21.43 -3.93 5.56
C ASP A 303 20.04 -4.56 5.27
N VAL A 304 19.98 -5.69 4.54
CA VAL A 304 18.70 -6.36 4.20
C VAL A 304 17.82 -6.57 5.43
N MET A 305 18.37 -7.13 6.51
CA MET A 305 17.60 -7.39 7.73
C MET A 305 17.19 -6.11 8.47
N LEU A 306 18.02 -5.07 8.41
CA LEU A 306 17.68 -3.76 8.99
C LEU A 306 16.47 -3.15 8.26
N ILE A 307 16.49 -3.17 6.94
CA ILE A 307 15.40 -2.64 6.10
C ILE A 307 14.12 -3.48 6.28
N ALA A 308 14.24 -4.82 6.30
CA ALA A 308 13.09 -5.70 6.55
C ALA A 308 12.43 -5.39 7.89
N ALA A 309 13.24 -5.26 8.97
CA ALA A 309 12.74 -4.91 10.29
C ALA A 309 12.09 -3.52 10.35
N ALA A 310 12.63 -2.54 9.61
CA ALA A 310 12.03 -1.21 9.53
C ALA A 310 10.65 -1.25 8.85
N LEU A 311 10.55 -1.92 7.69
CA LEU A 311 9.29 -2.04 6.95
C LEU A 311 8.22 -2.88 7.70
N ALA A 312 8.64 -3.95 8.38
CA ALA A 312 7.77 -4.85 9.14
C ALA A 312 7.28 -4.25 10.47
N ALA A 313 7.87 -3.15 10.94
CA ALA A 313 7.63 -2.60 12.27
C ALA A 313 6.15 -2.24 12.50
N PRO A 314 5.55 -2.62 13.65
CA PRO A 314 4.17 -2.28 13.98
C PRO A 314 3.86 -0.79 13.85
N PRO A 315 4.72 0.16 14.31
CA PRO A 315 4.48 1.59 14.12
C PRO A 315 4.44 2.02 12.64
N ILE A 316 5.23 1.37 11.79
CA ILE A 316 5.27 1.65 10.35
C ILE A 316 4.06 1.06 9.65
N ALA A 317 3.56 -0.10 10.08
CA ALA A 317 2.29 -0.64 9.59
C ALA A 317 1.12 0.30 9.91
N ALA A 318 1.05 0.85 11.13
CA ALA A 318 0.05 1.84 11.53
C ALA A 318 0.18 3.14 10.71
N LEU A 319 1.38 3.66 10.55
CA LEU A 319 1.66 4.85 9.72
C LEU A 319 1.25 4.63 8.24
N ALA A 320 1.61 3.48 7.67
CA ALA A 320 1.26 3.15 6.28
C ALA A 320 -0.25 3.02 6.10
N MET A 321 -0.95 2.40 7.06
CA MET A 321 -2.39 2.32 7.05
C MET A 321 -3.02 3.71 7.16
N THR A 322 -2.54 4.56 8.05
CA THR A 322 -3.01 5.95 8.19
C THR A 322 -2.84 6.74 6.89
N LYS A 323 -1.69 6.60 6.22
CA LYS A 323 -1.39 7.38 5.01
C LYS A 323 -1.99 6.81 3.73
N TYR A 324 -2.18 5.49 3.62
CA TYR A 324 -2.45 4.82 2.33
C TYR A 324 -3.67 3.89 2.35
N SER A 325 -4.44 3.85 3.44
CA SER A 325 -5.73 3.12 3.46
C SER A 325 -6.69 3.68 2.41
N GLY A 326 -7.55 2.81 1.86
CA GLY A 326 -8.48 3.17 0.79
C GLY A 326 -7.92 3.05 -0.64
N ALA A 327 -6.61 2.83 -0.82
CA ALA A 327 -6.03 2.54 -2.13
C ALA A 327 -6.08 1.05 -2.52
N ALA A 328 -6.34 0.18 -1.56
CA ALA A 328 -6.48 -1.27 -1.75
C ALA A 328 -7.93 -1.65 -2.07
N LEU A 329 -8.14 -2.92 -2.47
CA LEU A 329 -9.48 -3.50 -2.70
C LEU A 329 -10.29 -3.70 -1.40
N SER A 330 -9.64 -3.57 -0.24
CA SER A 330 -10.27 -3.67 1.08
C SER A 330 -9.84 -2.49 1.93
N VAL A 331 -10.73 -1.96 2.79
CA VAL A 331 -10.39 -0.90 3.77
C VAL A 331 -9.33 -1.33 4.76
N ASP A 332 -9.23 -2.65 4.98
CA ASP A 332 -8.29 -3.25 5.92
C ASP A 332 -6.94 -3.60 5.29
N ALA A 333 -6.69 -3.26 4.03
CA ALA A 333 -5.47 -3.59 3.35
C ALA A 333 -4.62 -2.35 3.04
N ILE A 334 -3.31 -2.52 3.16
CA ILE A 334 -2.29 -1.56 2.73
C ILE A 334 -1.86 -1.94 1.31
N LYS A 335 -1.93 -0.99 0.39
CA LYS A 335 -1.35 -1.14 -0.94
C LYS A 335 -0.23 -0.12 -1.11
N LEU A 336 1.01 -0.60 -0.99
CA LEU A 336 2.18 0.24 -1.20
C LEU A 336 2.63 0.21 -2.66
N SER A 337 2.98 1.36 -3.19
CA SER A 337 3.83 1.49 -4.37
C SER A 337 5.31 1.49 -3.97
N ALA A 338 6.21 1.28 -4.92
CA ALA A 338 7.65 1.35 -4.67
C ALA A 338 8.08 2.73 -4.09
N LYS A 339 7.50 3.82 -4.60
CA LYS A 339 7.75 5.18 -4.09
C LYS A 339 7.31 5.32 -2.62
N GLN A 340 6.15 4.76 -2.27
CA GLN A 340 5.64 4.80 -0.90
C GLN A 340 6.47 3.93 0.04
N ALA A 341 6.92 2.75 -0.40
CA ALA A 341 7.83 1.91 0.38
C ALA A 341 9.18 2.61 0.64
N ALA A 342 9.73 3.29 -0.37
CA ALA A 342 10.94 4.09 -0.24
C ALA A 342 10.77 5.30 0.71
N ALA A 343 9.56 5.85 0.81
CA ALA A 343 9.24 6.99 1.68
C ALA A 343 8.95 6.58 3.14
N MET A 344 8.95 5.28 3.48
CA MET A 344 8.79 4.85 4.88
C MET A 344 9.97 5.33 5.70
N PRO A 345 9.70 5.93 6.89
CA PRO A 345 10.77 6.47 7.71
C PRO A 345 11.60 5.37 8.38
N LEU A 346 12.87 5.66 8.58
CA LEU A 346 13.80 4.83 9.34
C LEU A 346 13.76 5.18 10.83
N PRO A 347 13.99 4.21 11.73
CA PRO A 347 13.98 4.47 13.17
C PRO A 347 15.21 5.27 13.62
N ALA A 348 15.02 6.21 14.57
CA ALA A 348 16.09 7.01 15.10
C ALA A 348 17.01 6.22 16.07
N HIS A 349 16.47 5.26 16.83
CA HIS A 349 17.21 4.53 17.86
C HIS A 349 17.98 3.34 17.28
N ARG A 350 19.17 3.59 16.75
CA ARG A 350 19.97 2.63 15.98
C ARG A 350 20.28 1.32 16.72
N THR A 351 20.49 1.37 18.04
CA THR A 351 20.76 0.15 18.84
C THR A 351 19.52 -0.74 18.94
N ALA A 352 18.36 -0.15 19.22
CA ALA A 352 17.08 -0.86 19.26
C ALA A 352 16.71 -1.39 17.87
N TRP A 353 16.95 -0.64 16.79
CA TRP A 353 16.76 -1.08 15.43
C TRP A 353 17.59 -2.34 15.08
N LYS A 354 18.87 -2.37 15.46
CA LYS A 354 19.72 -3.56 15.30
C LYS A 354 19.20 -4.75 16.12
N SER A 355 18.63 -4.51 17.29
CA SER A 355 17.98 -5.56 18.09
C SER A 355 16.73 -6.08 17.39
N ALA A 356 15.85 -5.20 16.93
CA ALA A 356 14.66 -5.56 16.16
C ALA A 356 15.03 -6.37 14.89
N ALA A 357 16.07 -5.99 14.16
CA ALA A 357 16.54 -6.72 12.99
C ALA A 357 17.00 -8.16 13.32
N ARG A 358 17.68 -8.36 14.46
CA ARG A 358 18.07 -9.71 14.94
C ARG A 358 16.86 -10.56 15.31
N LEU A 359 15.87 -9.96 15.97
CA LEU A 359 14.63 -10.64 16.31
C LEU A 359 13.79 -10.99 15.07
N PHE A 360 13.74 -10.09 14.08
CA PHE A 360 13.10 -10.38 12.80
C PHE A 360 13.79 -11.52 12.05
N ALA A 361 15.11 -11.53 12.02
CA ALA A 361 15.89 -12.63 11.46
C ALA A 361 15.62 -13.95 12.20
N SER A 362 15.50 -13.93 13.53
CA SER A 362 15.10 -15.08 14.32
C SER A 362 13.69 -15.56 13.96
N ALA A 363 12.72 -14.64 13.81
CA ALA A 363 11.37 -14.96 13.39
C ALA A 363 11.35 -15.65 12.02
N GLN A 364 12.16 -15.18 11.09
CA GLN A 364 12.28 -15.76 9.74
C GLN A 364 12.86 -17.20 9.74
N CYS A 365 13.53 -17.60 10.80
CA CYS A 365 14.08 -18.96 11.01
C CYS A 365 13.17 -19.84 11.88
N SER A 366 11.91 -19.47 12.09
CA SER A 366 10.98 -20.27 12.91
C SER A 366 10.59 -21.57 12.21
N SER A 367 10.44 -22.65 12.98
CA SER A 367 10.08 -23.96 12.49
C SER A 367 8.58 -24.23 12.45
N ASN A 368 7.78 -23.42 13.16
CA ASN A 368 6.33 -23.52 13.24
C ASN A 368 5.69 -22.17 13.54
N GLU A 369 4.36 -22.07 13.42
CA GLU A 369 3.60 -20.83 13.62
C GLU A 369 3.69 -20.31 15.06
N THR A 370 3.64 -21.18 16.07
CA THR A 370 3.72 -20.77 17.48
C THR A 370 5.05 -20.08 17.77
N GLU A 371 6.14 -20.66 17.30
CA GLU A 371 7.47 -20.07 17.43
C GLU A 371 7.59 -18.76 16.64
N LEU A 372 7.04 -18.71 15.41
CA LEU A 372 7.00 -17.51 14.59
C LEU A 372 6.28 -16.38 15.32
N PHE A 373 5.10 -16.64 15.88
CA PHE A 373 4.31 -15.62 16.56
C PHE A 373 4.99 -15.12 17.84
N ALA A 374 5.59 -16.03 18.64
CA ALA A 374 6.33 -15.62 19.82
C ALA A 374 7.53 -14.70 19.48
N ARG A 375 8.26 -15.03 18.41
CA ARG A 375 9.40 -14.22 17.94
C ARG A 375 8.96 -12.90 17.31
N LEU A 376 7.83 -12.89 16.60
CA LEU A 376 7.24 -11.67 16.05
C LEU A 376 6.74 -10.74 17.17
N CYS A 377 6.20 -11.26 18.27
CA CYS A 377 5.87 -10.44 19.44
C CYS A 377 7.12 -9.75 20.01
N ALA A 378 8.20 -10.50 20.23
CA ALA A 378 9.46 -9.92 20.69
C ALA A 378 10.06 -8.90 19.72
N PHE A 379 9.94 -9.18 18.41
CA PHE A 379 10.31 -8.23 17.35
C PHE A 379 9.48 -6.94 17.44
N GLY A 380 8.14 -7.05 17.58
CA GLY A 380 7.25 -5.89 17.66
C GLY A 380 7.60 -4.94 18.79
N GLU A 381 7.92 -5.51 19.98
CA GLU A 381 8.37 -4.74 21.14
C GLU A 381 9.66 -3.96 20.83
N ALA A 382 10.68 -4.64 20.33
CA ALA A 382 11.96 -4.01 19.98
C ALA A 382 11.83 -2.99 18.82
N ALA A 383 10.88 -3.20 17.90
CA ALA A 383 10.60 -2.26 16.83
C ALA A 383 9.92 -0.99 17.36
N CYS A 384 9.02 -1.10 18.36
CA CYS A 384 8.48 0.07 19.05
C CYS A 384 9.58 0.88 19.74
N ASP A 385 10.52 0.21 20.43
CA ASP A 385 11.69 0.88 21.01
C ASP A 385 12.53 1.61 19.97
N ALA A 386 12.70 1.00 18.80
CA ALA A 386 13.48 1.59 17.71
C ALA A 386 12.86 2.91 17.19
N TYR A 387 11.53 3.02 17.21
CA TYR A 387 10.78 4.21 16.80
C TYR A 387 10.37 5.13 17.97
N GLY A 388 10.85 4.89 19.19
CA GLY A 388 10.53 5.72 20.38
C GLY A 388 9.09 5.60 20.87
N VAL A 389 8.35 4.58 20.46
CA VAL A 389 6.94 4.38 20.87
C VAL A 389 6.88 3.69 22.22
N GLN A 390 6.31 4.38 23.22
CA GLN A 390 6.28 3.95 24.62
C GLN A 390 4.89 4.08 25.26
N GLY A 391 4.73 3.56 26.48
CA GLY A 391 3.51 3.68 27.30
C GLY A 391 2.27 3.10 26.61
N ASP A 392 1.12 3.71 26.85
CA ASP A 392 -0.18 3.25 26.33
C ASP A 392 -0.21 3.18 24.80
N LYS A 393 0.50 4.10 24.13
CA LYS A 393 0.57 4.10 22.65
C LYS A 393 1.30 2.86 22.11
N ARG A 394 2.29 2.35 22.82
CA ARG A 394 2.95 1.09 22.49
C ARG A 394 1.97 -0.07 22.55
N VAL A 395 1.18 -0.14 23.61
CA VAL A 395 0.16 -1.19 23.79
C VAL A 395 -0.87 -1.12 22.66
N GLU A 396 -1.44 0.06 22.41
CA GLU A 396 -2.41 0.27 21.32
C GLU A 396 -1.85 -0.19 19.95
N VAL A 397 -0.62 0.20 19.62
CA VAL A 397 0.02 -0.15 18.33
C VAL A 397 0.28 -1.66 18.24
N LEU A 398 0.76 -2.29 19.30
CA LEU A 398 1.06 -3.71 19.30
C LEU A 398 -0.20 -4.56 19.24
N ASP A 399 -1.24 -4.24 20.00
CA ASP A 399 -2.49 -5.00 20.02
C ASP A 399 -3.22 -4.88 18.67
N TRP A 400 -3.26 -3.68 18.10
CA TRP A 400 -3.80 -3.45 16.76
C TRP A 400 -3.04 -4.27 15.71
N TRP A 401 -1.71 -4.28 15.77
CA TRP A 401 -0.88 -4.99 14.81
C TRP A 401 -1.00 -6.51 14.96
N LYS A 402 -0.97 -7.04 16.20
CA LYS A 402 -1.15 -8.46 16.51
C LYS A 402 -2.49 -8.99 15.96
N GLY A 403 -3.58 -8.24 16.18
CA GLY A 403 -4.89 -8.59 15.65
C GLY A 403 -4.93 -8.68 14.12
N ARG A 404 -4.11 -7.87 13.42
CA ARG A 404 -4.03 -7.88 11.95
C ARG A 404 -3.13 -8.97 11.39
N VAL A 405 -2.09 -9.33 12.10
CA VAL A 405 -1.21 -10.47 11.73
C VAL A 405 -1.89 -11.81 12.02
N GLY A 406 -3.03 -11.82 12.74
CA GLY A 406 -3.73 -13.05 13.13
C GLY A 406 -3.07 -13.77 14.29
N MET A 407 -2.29 -13.05 15.10
CA MET A 407 -1.75 -13.59 16.34
C MET A 407 -2.84 -13.70 17.41
N PRO A 408 -2.83 -14.73 18.27
CA PRO A 408 -3.71 -14.76 19.43
C PRO A 408 -3.43 -13.53 20.31
N LEU A 409 -4.48 -12.77 20.61
CA LEU A 409 -4.44 -11.74 21.65
C LEU A 409 -4.21 -12.46 22.98
N ALA A 410 -3.44 -11.86 23.89
CA ALA A 410 -3.33 -12.40 25.24
C ALA A 410 -4.76 -12.50 25.82
N GLU A 411 -5.13 -13.68 26.30
CA GLU A 411 -6.37 -13.84 27.05
C GLU A 411 -6.32 -12.85 28.20
N GLU A 412 -7.32 -11.98 28.32
CA GLU A 412 -7.54 -11.22 29.54
C GLU A 412 -7.69 -12.26 30.63
N THR A 413 -6.69 -12.35 31.51
CA THR A 413 -6.86 -13.09 32.76
C THR A 413 -7.95 -12.37 33.52
N THR A 414 -9.18 -12.87 33.40
CA THR A 414 -10.23 -12.56 34.37
C THR A 414 -9.79 -13.19 35.66
N ASP A 415 -9.18 -12.37 36.52
CA ASP A 415 -9.04 -12.72 37.94
C ASP A 415 -10.46 -12.79 38.50
N ASP A 416 -10.93 -14.05 38.77
CA ASP A 416 -12.07 -14.35 39.61
C ASP A 416 -11.74 -14.12 41.07
#